data_a7717edcdfc688a58072ffa85ac4a8f5
#
_entry.id   a7717edcdfc688a58072ffa85ac4a8f5
#
_cell.length_a   1.000
_cell.length_b   1.000
_cell.length_c   1.000
_cell.angle_alpha   90.00
_cell.angle_beta   90.00
_cell.angle_gamma   90.00
#
_symmetry.space_group_name_H-M   'P 1'
#
loop_
_entity.id
_entity.type
_entity.pdbx_description
1 polymer ?
#
loop_
_entity_poly.entity_id
_entity_poly.type
_entity_poly.pdbx_seq_one_letter_code
_entity_poly.pdbx_strand_id
1 'polypeptide(L)'
;MLEALNWKGASPLQRGQVWLKKGEGRSVKAGGLWVYDNEIERITGGPEDGAIVDVMDSGGYFQGAGFLNTQSKIAVRLLTRKKEQEIDEDFLRKRIDACVDLRKAATGLESCRLVFGEADFLPGLTVDKYGGVLVGQSLALGIVRL
;
A
#
# COMPACT_ATOMS: atom_id res chain seq x y z
N MET A 1 -17.17 -11.90 16.35
CA MET A 1 -16.50 -12.99 15.59
C MET A 1 -15.95 -12.38 14.33
N LEU A 2 -14.66 -12.09 14.28
CA LEU A 2 -13.98 -11.71 13.05
C LEU A 2 -13.82 -13.01 12.26
N GLU A 3 -14.70 -13.24 11.29
CA GLU A 3 -14.39 -14.19 10.23
C GLU A 3 -13.05 -13.73 9.63
N ALA A 4 -12.08 -14.62 9.66
CA ALA A 4 -10.79 -14.37 9.08
C ALA A 4 -11.01 -13.95 7.62
N LEU A 5 -10.80 -12.68 7.34
CA LEU A 5 -10.76 -12.18 5.99
C LEU A 5 -9.75 -13.04 5.24
N ASN A 6 -10.23 -13.82 4.29
CA ASN A 6 -9.46 -14.82 3.56
C ASN A 6 -8.58 -14.11 2.51
N TRP A 7 -7.84 -13.09 2.98
CA TRP A 7 -6.91 -12.36 2.15
C TRP A 7 -5.68 -13.23 1.91
N LYS A 8 -5.60 -13.77 0.73
CA LYS A 8 -4.40 -14.41 0.25
C LYS A 8 -3.47 -13.29 -0.23
N GLY A 9 -2.49 -12.95 0.59
CA GLY A 9 -1.41 -12.05 0.17
C GLY A 9 -0.85 -12.43 -1.19
N ALA A 10 -0.20 -11.50 -1.86
CA ALA A 10 0.38 -11.75 -3.17
C ALA A 10 1.86 -12.10 -3.02
N SER A 11 2.20 -13.36 -3.32
CA SER A 11 3.58 -13.78 -3.51
C SER A 11 4.23 -12.95 -4.63
N PRO A 12 5.49 -12.51 -4.50
CA PRO A 12 6.20 -11.76 -5.54
C PRO A 12 6.18 -12.42 -6.92
N LEU A 13 6.10 -13.75 -6.95
CA LEU A 13 6.07 -14.52 -8.21
C LEU A 13 4.72 -14.51 -8.95
N GLN A 14 3.66 -14.01 -8.31
CA GLN A 14 2.29 -14.06 -8.84
C GLN A 14 1.68 -12.68 -9.11
N ARG A 15 2.46 -11.60 -8.93
CA ARG A 15 1.97 -10.24 -9.10
C ARG A 15 1.89 -9.86 -10.58
N GLY A 16 0.80 -9.20 -10.95
CA GLY A 16 0.75 -8.45 -12.20
C GLY A 16 1.75 -7.29 -12.18
N GLN A 17 2.03 -6.72 -13.33
CA GLN A 17 3.02 -5.66 -13.47
C GLN A 17 2.41 -4.41 -14.11
N VAL A 18 2.74 -3.25 -13.55
CA VAL A 18 2.46 -1.93 -14.09
C VAL A 18 3.75 -1.35 -14.64
N TRP A 19 3.77 -1.03 -15.92
CA TRP A 19 4.94 -0.50 -16.61
C TRP A 19 4.79 1.00 -16.83
N LEU A 20 5.79 1.76 -16.39
CA LEU A 20 5.80 3.22 -16.54
C LEU A 20 6.31 3.62 -17.93
N LYS A 21 5.80 4.73 -18.43
CA LYS A 21 6.28 5.38 -19.65
C LYS A 21 7.73 5.83 -19.49
N LYS A 22 8.44 5.94 -20.60
CA LYS A 22 9.82 6.47 -20.60
C LYS A 22 9.86 7.89 -20.02
N GLY A 23 10.71 8.08 -19.03
CA GLY A 23 10.89 9.37 -18.35
C GLY A 23 9.93 9.61 -17.19
N GLU A 24 8.95 8.74 -16.98
CA GLU A 24 8.02 8.81 -15.85
C GLU A 24 8.55 8.08 -14.60
N GLY A 25 7.81 8.15 -13.48
CA GLY A 25 8.21 7.57 -12.21
C GLY A 25 9.19 8.42 -11.40
N ARG A 26 9.35 9.71 -11.73
CA ARG A 26 10.28 10.61 -11.02
C ARG A 26 9.93 10.75 -9.55
N SER A 27 8.63 10.90 -9.24
CA SER A 27 8.14 10.98 -7.86
C SER A 27 8.48 9.71 -7.08
N VAL A 28 8.25 8.54 -7.68
CA VAL A 28 8.56 7.25 -7.07
C VAL A 28 10.07 7.11 -6.81
N LYS A 29 10.91 7.47 -7.77
CA LYS A 29 12.37 7.46 -7.62
C LYS A 29 12.86 8.41 -6.53
N ALA A 30 12.16 9.53 -6.31
CA ALA A 30 12.44 10.49 -5.26
C ALA A 30 11.88 10.11 -3.88
N GLY A 31 11.26 8.94 -3.73
CA GLY A 31 10.71 8.46 -2.46
C GLY A 31 9.19 8.52 -2.34
N GLY A 32 8.47 9.04 -3.35
CA GLY A 32 7.02 9.10 -3.39
C GLY A 32 6.38 7.72 -3.46
N LEU A 33 5.17 7.59 -2.93
CA LEU A 33 4.45 6.32 -2.84
C LEU A 33 3.30 6.19 -3.86
N TRP A 34 3.14 7.18 -4.75
CA TRP A 34 2.03 7.21 -5.70
C TRP A 34 2.53 7.12 -7.14
N VAL A 35 1.83 6.30 -7.91
CA VAL A 35 1.93 6.24 -9.36
C VAL A 35 0.60 6.73 -9.94
N TYR A 36 0.66 7.73 -10.79
CA TYR A 36 -0.52 8.29 -11.43
C TYR A 36 -0.88 7.53 -12.71
N ASP A 37 -2.16 7.55 -13.08
CA ASP A 37 -2.70 6.88 -14.26
C ASP A 37 -1.98 7.30 -15.56
N ASN A 38 -1.68 8.58 -15.69
CA ASN A 38 -0.99 9.15 -16.86
C ASN A 38 0.49 8.73 -17.00
N GLU A 39 1.11 8.20 -15.93
CA GLU A 39 2.47 7.68 -15.94
C GLU A 39 2.56 6.25 -16.51
N ILE A 40 1.42 5.54 -16.58
CA ILE A 40 1.36 4.13 -16.96
C ILE A 40 1.33 3.96 -18.47
N GLU A 41 2.23 3.13 -19.00
CA GLU A 41 2.25 2.71 -20.40
C GLU A 41 1.36 1.49 -20.64
N ARG A 42 1.51 0.45 -19.79
CA ARG A 42 0.74 -0.80 -19.90
C ARG A 42 0.69 -1.54 -18.56
N ILE A 43 -0.29 -2.43 -18.47
CA ILE A 43 -0.45 -3.37 -17.34
C ILE A 43 -0.42 -4.78 -17.91
N THR A 44 0.36 -5.68 -17.31
CA THR A 44 0.52 -7.07 -17.73
C THR A 44 0.16 -8.02 -16.60
N GLY A 45 -0.19 -9.28 -16.93
CA GLY A 45 -0.57 -10.29 -15.96
C GLY A 45 -2.05 -10.25 -15.54
N GLY A 46 -2.85 -9.33 -16.09
CA GLY A 46 -4.29 -9.23 -15.83
C GLY A 46 -4.71 -9.01 -14.37
N PRO A 47 -4.01 -8.15 -13.59
CA PRO A 47 -4.41 -7.92 -12.20
C PRO A 47 -5.76 -7.20 -12.13
N GLU A 48 -6.57 -7.59 -11.15
CA GLU A 48 -7.80 -6.87 -10.81
C GLU A 48 -7.52 -5.64 -9.97
N ASP A 49 -8.44 -4.67 -9.97
CA ASP A 49 -8.38 -3.52 -9.07
C ASP A 49 -8.42 -3.99 -7.61
N GLY A 50 -7.55 -3.44 -6.78
CA GLY A 50 -7.31 -3.86 -5.40
C GLY A 50 -6.23 -4.94 -5.26
N ALA A 51 -5.77 -5.55 -6.35
CA ALA A 51 -4.64 -6.48 -6.31
C ALA A 51 -3.31 -5.75 -6.04
N ILE A 52 -2.35 -6.51 -5.53
CA ILE A 52 -0.96 -6.06 -5.41
C ILE A 52 -0.24 -6.28 -6.73
N VAL A 53 0.41 -5.24 -7.22
CA VAL A 53 1.17 -5.24 -8.48
C VAL A 53 2.60 -4.77 -8.25
N ASP A 54 3.50 -5.23 -9.11
CA ASP A 54 4.85 -4.68 -9.20
C ASP A 54 4.86 -3.49 -10.17
N VAL A 55 5.55 -2.42 -9.80
CA VAL A 55 5.77 -1.26 -10.67
C VAL A 55 7.17 -1.36 -11.27
N MET A 56 7.22 -1.32 -12.60
CA MET A 56 8.44 -1.40 -13.40
C MET A 56 8.64 -0.09 -14.16
N ASP A 57 9.86 0.39 -14.24
CA ASP A 57 10.15 1.50 -15.14
C ASP A 57 10.27 1.03 -16.61
N SER A 58 10.44 1.96 -17.54
CA SER A 58 10.55 1.64 -18.97
C SER A 58 11.77 0.76 -19.34
N GLY A 59 12.77 0.69 -18.47
CA GLY A 59 13.96 -0.15 -18.62
C GLY A 59 13.80 -1.56 -18.00
N GLY A 60 12.66 -1.83 -17.35
CA GLY A 60 12.41 -3.11 -16.67
C GLY A 60 12.97 -3.18 -15.25
N TYR A 61 13.32 -2.05 -14.65
CA TYR A 61 13.77 -2.02 -13.26
C TYR A 61 12.59 -1.87 -12.30
N PHE A 62 12.56 -2.71 -11.28
CA PHE A 62 11.57 -2.67 -10.22
C PHE A 62 11.63 -1.36 -9.43
N GLN A 63 10.50 -0.70 -9.27
CA GLN A 63 10.36 0.56 -8.54
C GLN A 63 9.66 0.39 -7.18
N GLY A 64 8.81 -0.62 -7.04
CA GLY A 64 8.05 -0.91 -5.83
C GLY A 64 6.86 -1.81 -6.12
N ALA A 65 6.18 -2.25 -5.07
CA ALA A 65 4.94 -3.01 -5.17
C ALA A 65 3.85 -2.37 -4.30
N GLY A 66 2.60 -2.43 -4.74
CA GLY A 66 1.48 -1.80 -4.04
C GLY A 66 0.13 -2.11 -4.64
N PHE A 67 -0.91 -1.48 -4.10
CA PHE A 67 -2.29 -1.68 -4.54
C PHE A 67 -2.60 -0.97 -5.85
N LEU A 68 -3.21 -1.69 -6.78
CA LEU A 68 -3.71 -1.16 -8.05
C LEU A 68 -5.16 -0.68 -7.91
N ASN A 69 -5.47 0.46 -8.53
CA ASN A 69 -6.82 0.92 -8.81
C ASN A 69 -6.85 1.70 -10.13
N THR A 70 -7.29 1.06 -11.20
CA THR A 70 -7.35 1.65 -12.55
C THR A 70 -8.42 2.74 -12.69
N GLN A 71 -9.34 2.84 -11.75
CA GLN A 71 -10.40 3.84 -11.72
C GLN A 71 -9.99 5.14 -10.98
N SER A 72 -8.81 5.13 -10.37
CA SER A 72 -8.27 6.26 -9.61
C SER A 72 -7.17 6.97 -10.40
N LYS A 73 -7.08 8.29 -10.24
CA LYS A 73 -5.92 9.05 -10.73
C LYS A 73 -4.60 8.62 -10.09
N ILE A 74 -4.65 8.23 -8.81
CA ILE A 74 -3.54 7.54 -8.14
C ILE A 74 -3.74 6.05 -8.39
N ALA A 75 -3.22 5.57 -9.50
CA ALA A 75 -3.46 4.21 -9.99
C ALA A 75 -2.71 3.15 -9.19
N VAL A 76 -1.53 3.46 -8.65
CA VAL A 76 -0.85 2.54 -7.72
C VAL A 76 -0.40 3.29 -6.46
N ARG A 77 -0.67 2.69 -5.30
CA ARG A 77 -0.15 3.13 -4.01
C ARG A 77 0.85 2.11 -3.49
N LEU A 78 2.13 2.52 -3.46
CA LEU A 78 3.22 1.62 -3.11
C LEU A 78 3.21 1.27 -1.62
N LEU A 79 3.40 0.01 -1.34
CA LEU A 79 3.56 -0.55 0.02
C LEU A 79 5.01 -0.86 0.33
N THR A 80 5.79 -1.29 -0.64
CA THR A 80 7.20 -1.67 -0.44
C THR A 80 8.05 -1.31 -1.66
N ARG A 81 9.35 -1.14 -1.41
CA ARG A 81 10.38 -1.00 -2.45
C ARG A 81 11.29 -2.23 -2.52
N LYS A 82 11.00 -3.25 -1.72
CA LYS A 82 11.74 -4.50 -1.73
C LYS A 82 11.03 -5.49 -2.62
N LYS A 83 11.69 -5.94 -3.70
CA LYS A 83 11.10 -6.82 -4.71
C LYS A 83 10.64 -8.16 -4.12
N GLU A 84 11.44 -8.75 -3.26
CA GLU A 84 11.18 -10.06 -2.66
C GLU A 84 10.26 -10.01 -1.43
N GLN A 85 9.74 -8.82 -1.08
CA GLN A 85 8.88 -8.66 0.07
C GLN A 85 7.50 -9.27 -0.21
N GLU A 86 7.14 -10.29 0.54
CA GLU A 86 5.74 -10.74 0.62
C GLU A 86 4.91 -9.66 1.30
N ILE A 87 3.75 -9.39 0.71
CA ILE A 87 2.76 -8.48 1.27
C ILE A 87 1.58 -9.34 1.68
N ASP A 88 1.57 -9.71 2.93
CA ASP A 88 0.63 -10.60 3.57
C ASP A 88 0.12 -10.00 4.89
N GLU A 89 -0.66 -10.76 5.65
CA GLU A 89 -1.18 -10.33 6.95
C GLU A 89 -0.06 -9.98 7.93
N ASP A 90 1.01 -10.77 7.97
CA ASP A 90 2.15 -10.53 8.85
C ASP A 90 2.89 -9.24 8.52
N PHE A 91 3.03 -8.93 7.23
CA PHE A 91 3.59 -7.66 6.78
C PHE A 91 2.78 -6.46 7.26
N LEU A 92 1.46 -6.53 7.13
CA LEU A 92 0.57 -5.45 7.58
C LEU A 92 0.54 -5.34 9.10
N ARG A 93 0.47 -6.48 9.80
CA ARG A 93 0.52 -6.54 11.27
C ARG A 93 1.77 -5.86 11.81
N LYS A 94 2.95 -6.21 11.30
CA LYS A 94 4.22 -5.59 11.70
C LYS A 94 4.24 -4.08 11.51
N ARG A 95 3.62 -3.57 10.44
CA ARG A 95 3.51 -2.12 10.22
C ARG A 95 2.57 -1.45 11.21
N ILE A 96 1.42 -2.05 11.47
CA ILE A 96 0.47 -1.55 12.46
C ILE A 96 1.09 -1.57 13.86
N ASP A 97 1.78 -2.63 14.23
CA ASP A 97 2.47 -2.72 15.52
C ASP A 97 3.52 -1.62 15.65
N ALA A 98 4.31 -1.37 14.61
CA ALA A 98 5.29 -0.27 14.59
C ALA A 98 4.62 1.11 14.75
N CYS A 99 3.44 1.32 14.15
CA CYS A 99 2.65 2.55 14.35
C CYS A 99 2.22 2.70 15.80
N VAL A 100 1.69 1.63 16.40
CA VAL A 100 1.25 1.62 17.79
C VAL A 100 2.42 1.92 18.75
N ASP A 101 3.56 1.26 18.56
CA ASP A 101 4.76 1.45 19.38
C ASP A 101 5.28 2.89 19.29
N LEU A 102 5.30 3.47 18.09
CA LEU A 102 5.71 4.86 17.87
C LEU A 102 4.79 5.83 18.63
N ARG A 103 3.45 5.67 18.54
CA ARG A 103 2.50 6.54 19.23
C ARG A 103 2.55 6.35 20.73
N LYS A 104 2.72 5.12 21.20
CA LYS A 104 2.89 4.82 22.62
C LYS A 104 4.08 5.56 23.20
N ALA A 105 5.20 5.60 22.49
CA ALA A 105 6.41 6.29 22.91
C ALA A 105 6.28 7.83 22.84
N ALA A 106 5.56 8.37 21.84
CA ALA A 106 5.51 9.80 21.58
C ALA A 106 4.40 10.53 22.31
N THR A 107 3.18 9.96 22.40
CA THR A 107 1.98 10.68 22.86
C THR A 107 1.11 9.88 23.84
N GLY A 108 1.41 8.61 24.05
CA GLY A 108 0.50 7.69 24.73
C GLY A 108 -0.63 7.22 23.81
N LEU A 109 -1.45 6.28 24.29
CA LEU A 109 -2.48 5.62 23.48
C LEU A 109 -3.91 5.93 23.92
N GLU A 110 -4.14 6.95 24.74
CA GLU A 110 -5.49 7.26 25.21
C GLU A 110 -6.37 7.83 24.09
N SER A 111 -5.85 8.86 23.40
CA SER A 111 -6.50 9.42 22.21
C SER A 111 -5.43 9.91 21.25
N CYS A 112 -5.34 9.27 20.09
CA CYS A 112 -4.32 9.60 19.09
C CYS A 112 -4.68 9.02 17.73
N ARG A 113 -4.05 9.55 16.67
CA ARG A 113 -4.03 8.90 15.37
C ARG A 113 -3.02 7.75 15.38
N LEU A 114 -3.53 6.52 15.38
CA LEU A 114 -2.69 5.31 15.39
C LEU A 114 -2.00 5.07 14.06
N VAL A 115 -2.74 5.23 12.95
CA VAL A 115 -2.23 5.06 11.59
C VAL A 115 -2.54 6.29 10.76
N PHE A 116 -1.53 6.80 10.08
CA PHE A 116 -1.63 8.01 9.25
C PHE A 116 -1.17 7.76 7.81
N GLY A 117 -1.84 6.86 7.12
CA GLY A 117 -1.71 6.67 5.67
C GLY A 117 -0.27 6.49 5.20
N GLU A 118 0.10 7.30 4.24
CA GLU A 118 1.42 7.26 3.60
C GLU A 118 2.57 7.55 4.57
N ALA A 119 2.35 8.36 5.59
CA ALA A 119 3.36 8.67 6.60
C ALA A 119 3.80 7.43 7.39
N ASP A 120 2.91 6.46 7.53
CA ASP A 120 3.15 5.20 8.23
C ASP A 120 3.31 4.02 7.25
N PHE A 121 3.52 4.30 5.96
CA PHE A 121 3.66 3.27 4.91
C PHE A 121 2.46 2.32 4.78
N LEU A 122 1.27 2.80 5.16
CA LEU A 122 -0.03 2.14 4.99
C LEU A 122 -0.95 3.03 4.16
N PRO A 123 -0.62 3.24 2.87
CA PRO A 123 -1.27 4.24 2.03
C PRO A 123 -2.78 4.04 1.96
N GLY A 124 -3.50 5.13 2.21
CA GLY A 124 -4.96 5.14 2.19
C GLY A 124 -5.63 4.60 3.44
N LEU A 125 -4.89 4.21 4.48
CA LEU A 125 -5.46 3.79 5.77
C LEU A 125 -5.23 4.86 6.83
N THR A 126 -6.30 5.31 7.47
CA THR A 126 -6.22 6.15 8.67
C THR A 126 -6.98 5.47 9.79
N VAL A 127 -6.37 5.40 10.97
CA VAL A 127 -7.00 4.85 12.17
C VAL A 127 -6.81 5.81 13.32
N ASP A 128 -7.91 6.30 13.88
CA ASP A 128 -7.94 7.13 15.05
C ASP A 128 -8.46 6.36 16.27
N LYS A 129 -7.85 6.59 17.42
CA LYS A 129 -8.24 6.00 18.69
C LYS A 129 -8.75 7.10 19.63
N TYR A 130 -9.90 6.86 20.25
CA TYR A 130 -10.52 7.71 21.25
C TYR A 130 -10.90 6.85 22.45
N GLY A 131 -10.06 6.84 23.49
CA GLY A 131 -10.25 5.95 24.63
C GLY A 131 -10.32 4.48 24.21
N GLY A 132 -11.46 3.84 24.39
CA GLY A 132 -11.72 2.44 23.98
C GLY A 132 -12.25 2.27 22.55
N VAL A 133 -12.42 3.35 21.76
CA VAL A 133 -13.02 3.31 20.42
C VAL A 133 -11.95 3.51 19.36
N LEU A 134 -12.01 2.71 18.29
CA LEU A 134 -11.21 2.87 17.08
C LEU A 134 -12.12 3.30 15.93
N VAL A 135 -11.67 4.31 15.17
CA VAL A 135 -12.34 4.81 13.96
C VAL A 135 -11.38 4.63 12.80
N GLY A 136 -11.72 3.72 11.89
CA GLY A 136 -10.94 3.46 10.68
C GLY A 136 -11.56 4.13 9.46
N GLN A 137 -10.72 4.71 8.59
CA GLN A 137 -11.07 5.20 7.27
C GLN A 137 -10.14 4.60 6.24
N SER A 138 -10.70 4.03 5.19
CA SER A 138 -9.94 3.53 4.05
C SER A 138 -10.26 4.33 2.79
N LEU A 139 -9.22 4.86 2.13
CA LEU A 139 -9.29 5.56 0.85
C LEU A 139 -8.62 4.75 -0.27
N ALA A 140 -8.12 3.54 0.02
CA ALA A 140 -7.50 2.66 -0.95
C ALA A 140 -8.31 1.37 -1.11
N LEU A 141 -8.67 1.04 -2.35
CA LEU A 141 -9.47 -0.15 -2.65
C LEU A 141 -8.81 -1.44 -2.13
N GLY A 142 -7.48 -1.53 -2.22
CA GLY A 142 -6.74 -2.68 -1.70
C GLY A 142 -6.87 -2.86 -0.19
N ILE A 143 -6.92 -1.76 0.58
CA ILE A 143 -7.16 -1.81 2.03
C ILE A 143 -8.58 -2.28 2.35
N VAL A 144 -9.58 -1.90 1.55
CA VAL A 144 -10.99 -2.33 1.77
C VAL A 144 -11.16 -3.83 1.54
N ARG A 145 -10.29 -4.44 0.72
CA ARG A 145 -10.32 -5.88 0.41
C ARG A 145 -9.49 -6.74 1.37
N LEU A 146 -8.80 -6.10 2.33
CA LEU A 146 -8.08 -6.75 3.41
C LEU A 146 -9.04 -7.10 4.56
#